data_98d1b39b979f92583c5655fcba832383
#
_entry.id   98d1b39b979f92583c5655fcba832383
#
_cell.length_a   1.000
_cell.length_b   1.000
_cell.length_c   1.000
_cell.angle_alpha   90.00
_cell.angle_beta   90.00
_cell.angle_gamma   90.00
#
_symmetry.space_group_name_H-M   'P 1'
#
loop_
_entity.id
_entity.type
_entity.pdbx_description
1 polymer ?
#
loop_
_entity_poly.entity_id
_entity_poly.type
_entity_poly.pdbx_seq_one_letter_code
_entity_poly.pdbx_strand_id
1 'polypeptide(L)'
;GSAAAPAIALVDRAPAHPKSVDTKTADSASSASKISSGDHRTTTINAAGKTMLETLGVWQLIGDMATPITHIKIANGAPRQGGLARRQRPEFNLDWHDSDQPMAYVVANERLLDALYTVMVTRPIVHIADAEVKSFDGAGDLARLQFANRPDLTCQLVVACDGTKSKLRDFAGIRSLAEPHRQTAIVANLALERDHANIAYQRFLPSGPLALMPHGPFRASLVWTLPKAEANHFLTLDEADFANVILAAFGETLGGLQLDGPRLGWPLKPTISRKMTGPHLVLAGDASHAIHPLAGQGYNLALGDAAVLADCLARASARGLGADHRSIETDYLAGRKLEVTAMTAMTSGLNQLMSIQPAIAKVAGAGMGLVNASPVKSFFQKSAMGGHLARANLLEGRLPT
;
A
#
# COMPACT_ATOMS: atom_id res chain seq x y z
N GLY A 1 14.07 12.85 -35.23
CA GLY A 1 14.92 12.07 -34.36
C GLY A 1 14.09 11.54 -33.23
N SER A 2 14.14 10.23 -32.94
CA SER A 2 13.47 9.67 -31.78
C SER A 2 14.07 10.30 -30.52
N ALA A 3 13.25 10.91 -29.68
CA ALA A 3 13.69 11.37 -28.39
C ALA A 3 14.30 10.17 -27.62
N ALA A 4 15.54 10.31 -27.18
CA ALA A 4 16.17 9.26 -26.38
C ALA A 4 15.35 9.06 -25.10
N ALA A 5 15.13 7.82 -24.71
CA ALA A 5 14.50 7.52 -23.43
C ALA A 5 15.30 8.19 -22.29
N PRO A 6 14.65 8.81 -21.31
CA PRO A 6 15.34 9.47 -20.22
C PRO A 6 16.22 8.47 -19.44
N ALA A 7 17.44 8.87 -19.06
CA ALA A 7 18.26 8.09 -18.16
C ALA A 7 17.64 8.11 -16.76
N ILE A 8 17.43 6.93 -16.19
CA ILE A 8 16.80 6.78 -14.87
C ILE A 8 17.82 6.23 -13.87
N ALA A 9 17.91 6.85 -12.71
CA ALA A 9 18.66 6.33 -11.59
C ALA A 9 17.73 6.07 -10.40
N LEU A 10 17.79 4.86 -9.84
CA LEU A 10 17.18 4.52 -8.57
C LEU A 10 18.20 4.72 -7.45
N VAL A 11 17.93 5.65 -6.56
CA VAL A 11 18.77 5.96 -5.39
C VAL A 11 18.14 5.34 -4.17
N ASP A 12 18.85 4.45 -3.47
CA ASP A 12 18.37 3.79 -2.28
C ASP A 12 19.39 3.86 -1.14
N ARG A 13 18.91 4.13 0.06
CA ARG A 13 19.71 4.08 1.29
C ARG A 13 20.03 2.64 1.72
N ALA A 14 19.20 1.67 1.34
CA ALA A 14 19.42 0.27 1.61
C ALA A 14 20.64 -0.27 0.83
N PRO A 15 21.32 -1.31 1.33
CA PRO A 15 22.34 -2.03 0.57
C PRO A 15 21.77 -2.57 -0.74
N ALA A 16 22.65 -2.84 -1.70
CA ALA A 16 22.24 -3.40 -2.99
C ALA A 16 21.45 -4.67 -2.81
N HIS A 17 20.28 -4.75 -3.47
CA HIS A 17 19.52 -5.98 -3.50
C HIS A 17 20.33 -7.09 -4.20
N PRO A 18 20.38 -8.33 -3.71
CA PRO A 18 21.22 -9.39 -4.30
C PRO A 18 21.02 -9.59 -5.80
N LYS A 19 19.81 -9.35 -6.31
CA LYS A 19 19.53 -9.45 -7.76
C LYS A 19 19.99 -8.22 -8.57
N SER A 20 20.44 -7.15 -7.93
CA SER A 20 20.97 -5.95 -8.58
C SER A 20 22.48 -5.97 -8.78
N VAL A 21 23.18 -6.98 -8.29
CA VAL A 21 24.63 -7.15 -8.46
C VAL A 21 24.89 -7.84 -9.80
N ASP A 22 25.71 -7.22 -10.64
CA ASP A 22 26.07 -7.53 -12.03
C ASP A 22 26.24 -9.03 -12.35
N THR A 23 25.60 -9.47 -13.43
CA THR A 23 25.73 -10.80 -14.06
C THR A 23 27.05 -11.02 -14.79
N LYS A 24 28.14 -10.34 -14.47
CA LYS A 24 29.45 -10.53 -15.15
C LYS A 24 30.37 -11.56 -14.51
N THR A 25 30.00 -12.19 -13.40
CA THR A 25 30.74 -13.33 -12.81
C THR A 25 29.75 -14.41 -12.43
N ALA A 26 29.16 -15.08 -13.44
CA ALA A 26 28.40 -16.29 -13.25
C ALA A 26 29.33 -17.48 -13.33
N ASP A 27 29.97 -17.84 -12.20
CA ASP A 27 30.43 -19.20 -11.94
C ASP A 27 30.31 -19.46 -10.45
N SER A 28 29.21 -20.05 -10.07
CA SER A 28 29.00 -20.99 -8.97
C SER A 28 27.50 -21.06 -8.63
N ALA A 29 26.81 -21.97 -9.28
CA ALA A 29 25.52 -22.47 -8.84
C ALA A 29 25.72 -23.19 -7.51
N SER A 30 25.43 -22.56 -6.40
CA SER A 30 24.91 -23.15 -5.15
C SER A 30 25.02 -22.16 -4.00
N SER A 31 24.03 -21.37 -3.82
CA SER A 31 23.50 -20.96 -2.52
C SER A 31 22.32 -20.03 -2.80
N ALA A 32 21.12 -20.59 -2.76
CA ALA A 32 19.93 -19.79 -2.50
C ALA A 32 20.16 -19.14 -1.12
N SER A 33 20.84 -18.00 -1.09
CA SER A 33 21.01 -17.23 0.13
C SER A 33 19.61 -16.82 0.56
N LYS A 34 19.18 -17.34 1.68
CA LYS A 34 18.00 -16.90 2.41
C LYS A 34 18.16 -15.40 2.65
N ILE A 35 17.57 -14.57 1.79
CA ILE A 35 17.30 -13.18 2.14
C ILE A 35 16.14 -13.25 3.13
N SER A 36 16.47 -13.52 4.37
CA SER A 36 15.54 -13.31 5.47
C SER A 36 15.52 -11.80 5.73
N SER A 37 14.74 -11.06 4.93
CA SER A 37 14.52 -9.63 5.18
C SER A 37 13.72 -9.41 6.46
N GLY A 38 13.17 -10.45 7.07
CA GLY A 38 12.29 -10.36 8.23
C GLY A 38 11.00 -9.56 7.97
N ASP A 39 10.69 -9.22 6.72
CA ASP A 39 9.46 -8.53 6.36
C ASP A 39 8.32 -9.54 6.14
N HIS A 40 7.58 -9.81 7.21
CA HIS A 40 6.42 -10.70 7.18
C HIS A 40 5.13 -10.00 6.73
N ARG A 41 5.20 -8.77 6.25
CA ARG A 41 4.04 -8.03 5.77
C ARG A 41 3.58 -8.52 4.42
N THR A 42 2.31 -8.28 4.17
CA THR A 42 1.68 -8.51 2.87
C THR A 42 1.15 -7.20 2.30
N THR A 43 1.04 -7.15 1.00
CA THR A 43 0.44 -6.04 0.26
C THR A 43 -0.80 -6.54 -0.48
N THR A 44 -1.87 -5.76 -0.43
CA THR A 44 -3.07 -6.00 -1.23
C THR A 44 -2.97 -5.21 -2.53
N ILE A 45 -3.01 -5.92 -3.66
CA ILE A 45 -2.93 -5.36 -5.02
C ILE A 45 -4.32 -5.49 -5.64
N ASN A 46 -4.93 -4.37 -6.01
CA ASN A 46 -6.23 -4.36 -6.68
C ASN A 46 -6.13 -4.76 -8.16
N ALA A 47 -7.27 -4.94 -8.84
CA ALA A 47 -7.31 -5.38 -10.23
C ALA A 47 -6.51 -4.46 -11.18
N ALA A 48 -6.60 -3.14 -11.02
CA ALA A 48 -5.84 -2.19 -11.85
C ALA A 48 -4.34 -2.24 -11.57
N GLY A 49 -3.94 -2.38 -10.29
CA GLY A 49 -2.54 -2.60 -9.91
C GLY A 49 -1.98 -3.90 -10.48
N LYS A 50 -2.78 -4.98 -10.49
CA LYS A 50 -2.43 -6.23 -11.17
C LYS A 50 -2.18 -6.01 -12.65
N THR A 51 -3.10 -5.36 -13.34
CA THR A 51 -2.99 -5.04 -14.78
C THR A 51 -1.70 -4.24 -15.09
N MET A 52 -1.36 -3.26 -14.26
CA MET A 52 -0.09 -2.52 -14.36
C MET A 52 1.13 -3.45 -14.21
N LEU A 53 1.13 -4.31 -13.19
CA LEU A 53 2.24 -5.24 -12.93
C LEU A 53 2.36 -6.31 -14.03
N GLU A 54 1.25 -6.73 -14.65
CA GLU A 54 1.23 -7.59 -15.85
C GLU A 54 1.90 -6.90 -17.04
N THR A 55 1.51 -5.65 -17.30
CA THR A 55 2.07 -4.83 -18.38
C THR A 55 3.58 -4.61 -18.24
N LEU A 56 4.06 -4.49 -17.00
CA LEU A 56 5.47 -4.32 -16.68
C LEU A 56 6.28 -5.63 -16.66
N GLY A 57 5.63 -6.79 -16.72
CA GLY A 57 6.28 -8.11 -16.65
C GLY A 57 6.59 -8.59 -15.23
N VAL A 58 6.04 -7.93 -14.21
CA VAL A 58 6.27 -8.27 -12.80
C VAL A 58 5.30 -9.35 -12.32
N TRP A 59 4.04 -9.30 -12.78
CA TRP A 59 2.99 -10.21 -12.32
C TRP A 59 3.28 -11.68 -12.67
N GLN A 60 3.92 -11.94 -13.80
CA GLN A 60 4.32 -13.28 -14.24
C GLN A 60 5.26 -13.98 -13.27
N LEU A 61 5.97 -13.21 -12.43
CA LEU A 61 6.91 -13.72 -11.43
C LEU A 61 6.26 -14.01 -10.07
N ILE A 62 5.07 -13.48 -9.82
CA ILE A 62 4.41 -13.56 -8.50
C ILE A 62 2.97 -14.07 -8.53
N GLY A 63 2.34 -14.16 -9.72
CA GLY A 63 0.91 -14.44 -9.84
C GLY A 63 0.48 -15.75 -9.17
N ASP A 64 1.27 -16.81 -9.29
CA ASP A 64 0.99 -18.13 -8.70
C ASP A 64 1.11 -18.13 -7.15
N MET A 65 1.79 -17.12 -6.59
CA MET A 65 1.94 -16.93 -5.14
C MET A 65 0.96 -15.91 -4.57
N ALA A 66 0.21 -15.22 -5.43
CA ALA A 66 -0.78 -14.24 -5.04
C ALA A 66 -2.09 -14.92 -4.62
N THR A 67 -2.57 -14.62 -3.42
CA THR A 67 -3.86 -15.14 -2.96
C THR A 67 -4.98 -14.22 -3.40
N PRO A 68 -5.95 -14.68 -4.20
CA PRO A 68 -7.05 -13.83 -4.65
C PRO A 68 -8.01 -13.47 -3.50
N ILE A 69 -8.58 -12.28 -3.56
CA ILE A 69 -9.71 -11.85 -2.73
C ILE A 69 -10.95 -11.83 -3.63
N THR A 70 -11.84 -12.80 -3.45
CA THR A 70 -13.10 -12.90 -4.19
C THR A 70 -14.24 -12.17 -3.50
N HIS A 71 -14.20 -12.11 -2.16
CA HIS A 71 -15.19 -11.44 -1.32
C HIS A 71 -14.52 -10.60 -0.25
N ILE A 72 -15.17 -9.50 0.10
CA ILE A 72 -14.83 -8.70 1.28
C ILE A 72 -16.03 -8.68 2.20
N LYS A 73 -15.91 -9.34 3.35
CA LYS A 73 -16.98 -9.39 4.36
C LYS A 73 -16.70 -8.39 5.47
N ILE A 74 -17.68 -7.54 5.75
CA ILE A 74 -17.54 -6.46 6.72
C ILE A 74 -18.56 -6.63 7.85
N ALA A 75 -18.08 -6.47 9.09
CA ALA A 75 -18.89 -6.46 10.31
C ALA A 75 -18.61 -5.22 11.16
N ASN A 76 -19.61 -4.81 11.93
CA ASN A 76 -19.47 -3.76 12.93
C ASN A 76 -19.65 -4.33 14.35
N GLY A 77 -18.73 -3.95 15.25
CA GLY A 77 -18.73 -4.40 16.65
C GLY A 77 -18.11 -5.77 16.87
N ALA A 78 -18.03 -6.17 18.14
CA ALA A 78 -17.51 -7.47 18.54
C ALA A 78 -18.41 -8.62 18.08
N PRO A 79 -17.87 -9.86 17.99
CA PRO A 79 -18.66 -11.05 17.70
C PRO A 79 -19.80 -11.21 18.70
N ARG A 80 -20.92 -11.72 18.24
CA ARG A 80 -22.06 -12.00 19.12
C ARG A 80 -21.79 -13.27 19.90
N GLN A 81 -21.77 -13.17 21.21
CA GLN A 81 -21.65 -14.32 22.10
C GLN A 81 -23.01 -15.03 22.23
N GLY A 82 -23.03 -16.34 21.95
CA GLY A 82 -24.05 -17.33 22.31
C GLY A 82 -25.55 -17.02 22.12
N GLY A 83 -26.39 -18.07 21.92
CA GLY A 83 -27.84 -18.05 22.00
C GLY A 83 -28.57 -17.94 20.67
N LEU A 84 -29.92 -17.91 20.72
CA LEU A 84 -30.84 -17.84 19.57
C LEU A 84 -30.59 -16.64 18.63
N ALA A 85 -29.99 -15.57 19.13
CA ALA A 85 -29.63 -14.39 18.34
C ALA A 85 -28.56 -14.66 17.26
N ARG A 86 -27.74 -15.71 17.42
CA ARG A 86 -26.73 -16.13 16.42
C ARG A 86 -27.38 -16.70 15.14
N ARG A 87 -28.60 -17.27 15.25
CA ARG A 87 -29.29 -17.89 14.13
C ARG A 87 -30.10 -16.93 13.25
N GLN A 88 -30.36 -15.71 13.72
CA GLN A 88 -31.29 -14.79 13.03
C GLN A 88 -30.65 -13.66 12.23
N ARG A 89 -29.36 -13.37 12.41
CA ARG A 89 -28.66 -12.31 11.65
C ARG A 89 -27.22 -12.74 11.31
N PRO A 90 -26.76 -12.50 10.07
CA PRO A 90 -25.40 -12.85 9.68
C PRO A 90 -24.37 -12.13 10.57
N GLU A 91 -23.26 -12.80 10.85
CA GLU A 91 -22.16 -12.25 11.63
C GLU A 91 -21.48 -11.07 10.93
N PHE A 92 -21.44 -11.13 9.58
CA PHE A 92 -20.96 -10.07 8.70
C PHE A 92 -22.14 -9.46 7.95
N ASN A 93 -22.30 -8.15 8.06
CA ASN A 93 -23.47 -7.42 7.57
C ASN A 93 -23.37 -7.01 6.09
N LEU A 94 -22.15 -6.91 5.58
CA LEU A 94 -21.87 -6.57 4.18
C LEU A 94 -21.01 -7.66 3.55
N ASP A 95 -21.36 -8.04 2.34
CA ASP A 95 -20.60 -8.95 1.49
C ASP A 95 -20.43 -8.25 0.13
N TRP A 96 -19.19 -7.89 -0.16
CA TRP A 96 -18.83 -7.27 -1.43
C TRP A 96 -18.07 -8.29 -2.27
N HIS A 97 -18.50 -8.48 -3.48
CA HIS A 97 -17.89 -9.39 -4.45
C HIS A 97 -18.12 -8.86 -5.87
N ASP A 98 -17.28 -9.26 -6.77
CA ASP A 98 -17.50 -9.18 -8.20
C ASP A 98 -17.76 -10.58 -8.73
N SER A 99 -18.71 -10.74 -9.65
CA SER A 99 -19.07 -12.04 -10.21
C SER A 99 -18.01 -12.58 -11.18
N ASP A 100 -17.23 -11.69 -11.79
CA ASP A 100 -16.43 -12.02 -12.96
C ASP A 100 -14.93 -12.20 -12.63
N GLN A 101 -14.43 -11.54 -11.58
CA GLN A 101 -13.00 -11.58 -11.25
C GLN A 101 -12.71 -11.28 -9.77
N PRO A 102 -11.55 -11.69 -9.24
CA PRO A 102 -11.11 -11.29 -7.92
C PRO A 102 -10.98 -9.77 -7.81
N MET A 103 -11.46 -9.21 -6.70
CA MET A 103 -11.40 -7.78 -6.43
C MET A 103 -9.98 -7.28 -6.19
N ALA A 104 -9.14 -8.13 -5.60
CA ALA A 104 -7.75 -7.84 -5.28
C ALA A 104 -6.97 -9.14 -5.04
N TYR A 105 -5.68 -9.01 -4.80
CA TYR A 105 -4.76 -10.11 -4.52
C TYR A 105 -3.85 -9.75 -3.35
N VAL A 106 -3.57 -10.71 -2.48
CA VAL A 106 -2.62 -10.54 -1.38
C VAL A 106 -1.29 -11.19 -1.75
N VAL A 107 -0.22 -10.43 -1.65
CA VAL A 107 1.15 -10.87 -1.99
C VAL A 107 2.08 -10.54 -0.83
N ALA A 108 3.02 -11.44 -0.51
CA ALA A 108 4.09 -11.13 0.43
C ALA A 108 5.00 -10.02 -0.12
N ASN A 109 5.30 -9.02 0.70
CA ASN A 109 6.13 -7.87 0.28
C ASN A 109 7.50 -8.29 -0.25
N GLU A 110 8.12 -9.27 0.39
CA GLU A 110 9.41 -9.82 -0.04
C GLU A 110 9.35 -10.35 -1.49
N ARG A 111 8.29 -11.10 -1.84
CA ARG A 111 8.11 -11.65 -3.18
C ARG A 111 7.87 -10.56 -4.23
N LEU A 112 7.07 -9.56 -3.86
CA LEU A 112 6.82 -8.42 -4.73
C LEU A 112 8.10 -7.63 -4.99
N LEU A 113 8.88 -7.37 -3.95
CA LEU A 113 10.15 -6.66 -4.06
C LEU A 113 11.16 -7.42 -4.94
N ASP A 114 11.31 -8.72 -4.73
CA ASP A 114 12.15 -9.60 -5.54
C ASP A 114 11.77 -9.57 -7.03
N ALA A 115 10.47 -9.61 -7.33
CA ALA A 115 9.98 -9.56 -8.69
C ALA A 115 10.25 -8.18 -9.35
N LEU A 116 10.02 -7.10 -8.60
CA LEU A 116 10.32 -5.74 -9.07
C LEU A 116 11.80 -5.57 -9.40
N TYR A 117 12.71 -6.03 -8.53
CA TYR A 117 14.14 -5.98 -8.79
C TYR A 117 14.55 -6.88 -9.96
N THR A 118 13.94 -8.07 -10.10
CA THR A 118 14.19 -8.97 -11.23
C THR A 118 13.87 -8.31 -12.57
N VAL A 119 12.78 -7.57 -12.65
CA VAL A 119 12.41 -6.82 -13.86
C VAL A 119 13.29 -5.58 -14.02
N MET A 120 13.57 -4.85 -12.94
CA MET A 120 14.36 -3.62 -12.96
C MET A 120 15.75 -3.84 -13.56
N VAL A 121 16.45 -4.91 -13.19
CA VAL A 121 17.81 -5.19 -13.69
C VAL A 121 17.86 -5.50 -15.18
N THR A 122 16.73 -5.80 -15.81
CA THR A 122 16.64 -5.99 -17.27
C THR A 122 16.44 -4.66 -18.02
N ARG A 123 16.30 -3.55 -17.30
CA ARG A 123 16.04 -2.21 -17.85
C ARG A 123 17.28 -1.33 -17.71
N PRO A 124 17.44 -0.30 -18.56
CA PRO A 124 18.57 0.63 -18.49
C PRO A 124 18.40 1.62 -17.32
N ILE A 125 18.30 1.09 -16.09
CA ILE A 125 18.16 1.85 -14.84
C ILE A 125 19.45 1.69 -14.05
N VAL A 126 20.05 2.82 -13.66
CA VAL A 126 21.22 2.83 -12.79
C VAL A 126 20.76 2.68 -11.35
N HIS A 127 21.19 1.63 -10.65
CA HIS A 127 20.91 1.46 -9.22
C HIS A 127 22.07 2.00 -8.38
N ILE A 128 21.78 2.97 -7.53
CA ILE A 128 22.73 3.63 -6.62
C ILE A 128 22.32 3.25 -5.19
N ALA A 129 22.82 2.12 -4.72
CA ALA A 129 22.57 1.61 -3.37
C ALA A 129 23.50 2.26 -2.32
N ASP A 130 23.21 2.06 -1.03
CA ASP A 130 23.94 2.65 0.12
C ASP A 130 24.09 4.17 0.00
N ALA A 131 23.08 4.83 -0.55
CA ALA A 131 23.11 6.24 -0.90
C ALA A 131 22.18 7.07 0.00
N GLU A 132 22.73 7.68 1.03
CA GLU A 132 21.97 8.59 1.88
C GLU A 132 22.04 10.02 1.34
N VAL A 133 20.90 10.54 0.89
CA VAL A 133 20.79 11.95 0.49
C VAL A 133 20.90 12.86 1.72
N LYS A 134 21.82 13.83 1.67
CA LYS A 134 22.07 14.81 2.74
C LYS A 134 21.43 16.16 2.47
N SER A 135 21.30 16.55 1.21
CA SER A 135 20.56 17.74 0.80
C SER A 135 19.98 17.60 -0.60
N PHE A 136 18.99 18.40 -0.88
CA PHE A 136 18.37 18.58 -2.18
C PHE A 136 18.29 20.08 -2.48
N ASP A 137 18.71 20.47 -3.68
CA ASP A 137 18.55 21.81 -4.22
C ASP A 137 17.86 21.73 -5.59
N GLY A 138 16.73 22.39 -5.71
CA GLY A 138 15.95 22.50 -6.93
C GLY A 138 15.85 23.94 -7.45
N ALA A 139 16.67 24.88 -6.96
CA ALA A 139 16.57 26.29 -7.36
C ALA A 139 17.28 26.61 -8.69
N GLY A 140 18.20 25.74 -9.15
CA GLY A 140 18.92 25.92 -10.42
C GLY A 140 18.17 25.35 -11.63
N ASP A 141 18.88 25.28 -12.77
CA ASP A 141 18.37 24.68 -14.02
C ASP A 141 18.23 23.16 -13.93
N LEU A 142 18.89 22.54 -12.98
CA LEU A 142 18.83 21.11 -12.67
C LEU A 142 18.71 20.90 -11.17
N ALA A 143 18.03 19.87 -10.77
CA ALA A 143 18.07 19.38 -9.41
C ALA A 143 19.46 18.86 -9.04
N ARG A 144 19.90 19.12 -7.81
CA ARG A 144 21.15 18.60 -7.24
C ARG A 144 20.88 17.83 -5.97
N LEU A 145 21.36 16.60 -5.93
CA LEU A 145 21.35 15.73 -4.75
C LEU A 145 22.78 15.62 -4.22
N GLN A 146 22.98 15.93 -2.95
CA GLN A 146 24.26 15.73 -2.27
C GLN A 146 24.21 14.50 -1.38
N PHE A 147 25.31 13.77 -1.34
CA PHE A 147 25.48 12.54 -0.55
C PHE A 147 26.63 12.68 0.46
N ALA A 148 26.64 11.82 1.48
CA ALA A 148 27.68 11.87 2.51
C ALA A 148 29.04 11.37 2.00
N ASN A 149 29.03 10.34 1.15
CA ASN A 149 30.20 9.51 0.83
C ASN A 149 30.32 9.18 -0.67
N ARG A 150 29.73 9.98 -1.53
CA ARG A 150 29.79 9.84 -3.00
C ARG A 150 29.63 11.19 -3.68
N PRO A 151 29.98 11.29 -4.98
CA PRO A 151 29.79 12.50 -5.77
C PRO A 151 28.32 12.92 -5.82
N ASP A 152 28.07 14.22 -5.94
CA ASP A 152 26.74 14.77 -6.15
C ASP A 152 26.12 14.27 -7.46
N LEU A 153 24.81 14.17 -7.49
CA LEU A 153 24.04 13.82 -8.67
C LEU A 153 23.22 15.03 -9.12
N THR A 154 23.28 15.35 -10.41
CA THR A 154 22.40 16.34 -11.03
C THR A 154 21.42 15.67 -11.99
N CYS A 155 20.17 16.12 -12.01
CA CYS A 155 19.13 15.57 -12.87
C CYS A 155 18.05 16.61 -13.16
N GLN A 156 17.24 16.37 -14.20
CA GLN A 156 16.10 17.23 -14.54
C GLN A 156 14.95 17.11 -13.54
N LEU A 157 14.72 15.92 -13.01
CA LEU A 157 13.61 15.64 -12.11
C LEU A 157 14.01 14.62 -11.04
N VAL A 158 13.66 14.91 -9.80
CA VAL A 158 13.70 13.97 -8.68
C VAL A 158 12.30 13.49 -8.37
N VAL A 159 12.09 12.17 -8.29
CA VAL A 159 10.85 11.57 -7.82
C VAL A 159 11.10 11.03 -6.42
N ALA A 160 10.54 11.69 -5.41
CA ALA A 160 10.70 11.29 -4.02
C ALA A 160 9.69 10.20 -3.66
N CYS A 161 10.20 8.97 -3.43
CA CYS A 161 9.47 7.80 -2.96
C CYS A 161 10.06 7.29 -1.63
N ASP A 162 10.66 8.17 -0.83
CA ASP A 162 11.46 7.87 0.37
C ASP A 162 10.61 7.71 1.65
N GLY A 163 9.30 7.48 1.49
CA GLY A 163 8.38 7.06 2.54
C GLY A 163 7.85 8.19 3.43
N THR A 164 7.14 7.82 4.49
CA THR A 164 6.42 8.76 5.37
C THR A 164 7.32 9.83 6.00
N LYS A 165 8.59 9.51 6.24
CA LYS A 165 9.62 10.40 6.79
C LYS A 165 10.52 10.99 5.70
N SER A 166 9.93 11.32 4.55
CA SER A 166 10.64 11.81 3.38
C SER A 166 11.56 12.98 3.72
N LYS A 167 12.87 12.76 3.57
CA LYS A 167 13.88 13.81 3.69
C LYS A 167 13.85 14.75 2.50
N LEU A 168 13.56 14.23 1.30
CA LEU A 168 13.45 15.04 0.08
C LEU A 168 12.30 16.05 0.19
N ARG A 169 11.14 15.64 0.71
CA ARG A 169 10.04 16.55 1.02
C ARG A 169 10.47 17.66 1.98
N ASP A 170 11.16 17.30 3.06
CA ASP A 170 11.61 18.24 4.09
C ASP A 170 12.68 19.20 3.55
N PHE A 171 13.65 18.72 2.76
CA PHE A 171 14.66 19.56 2.10
C PHE A 171 14.04 20.55 1.10
N ALA A 172 12.98 20.15 0.41
CA ALA A 172 12.23 21.03 -0.49
C ALA A 172 11.33 22.04 0.24
N GLY A 173 11.32 22.06 1.59
CA GLY A 173 10.48 22.95 2.39
C GLY A 173 8.98 22.67 2.27
N ILE A 174 8.58 21.49 1.78
CA ILE A 174 7.18 21.10 1.61
C ILE A 174 6.65 20.62 2.95
N ARG A 175 5.73 21.40 3.53
CA ARG A 175 5.05 21.06 4.78
C ARG A 175 4.05 19.92 4.55
N SER A 176 3.87 19.07 5.56
CA SER A 176 2.84 18.05 5.62
C SER A 176 1.88 18.29 6.78
N LEU A 177 0.63 17.87 6.59
CA LEU A 177 -0.35 17.71 7.66
C LEU A 177 -0.23 16.26 8.13
N ALA A 178 0.11 16.07 9.38
CA ALA A 178 0.20 14.76 9.99
C ALA A 178 -0.80 14.69 11.15
N GLU A 179 -1.56 13.60 11.22
CA GLU A 179 -2.37 13.31 12.39
C GLU A 179 -1.48 12.91 13.57
N PRO A 180 -1.85 13.25 14.81
CA PRO A 180 -1.13 12.79 15.98
C PRO A 180 -1.05 11.25 16.01
N HIS A 181 0.13 10.72 16.27
CA HIS A 181 0.34 9.29 16.44
C HIS A 181 -0.38 8.77 17.69
N ARG A 182 -1.63 8.34 17.54
CA ARG A 182 -2.46 7.79 18.62
C ARG A 182 -2.74 6.30 18.47
N GLN A 183 -2.49 5.75 17.31
CA GLN A 183 -2.79 4.36 16.97
C GLN A 183 -1.54 3.62 16.46
N THR A 184 -1.53 2.32 16.70
CA THR A 184 -0.52 1.38 16.20
C THR A 184 -1.26 0.25 15.50
N ALA A 185 -0.84 -0.13 14.30
CA ALA A 185 -1.28 -1.35 13.65
C ALA A 185 -0.42 -2.51 14.12
N ILE A 186 -1.04 -3.55 14.68
CA ILE A 186 -0.39 -4.84 14.87
C ILE A 186 -0.54 -5.62 13.58
N VAL A 187 0.58 -6.10 13.05
CA VAL A 187 0.64 -6.94 11.85
C VAL A 187 1.22 -8.30 12.23
N ALA A 188 0.57 -9.38 11.81
CA ALA A 188 1.01 -10.75 12.03
C ALA A 188 0.45 -11.67 10.94
N ASN A 189 1.10 -12.81 10.72
CA ASN A 189 0.51 -13.91 9.97
C ASN A 189 -0.11 -14.92 10.93
N LEU A 190 -1.21 -15.52 10.53
CA LEU A 190 -2.00 -16.48 11.31
C LEU A 190 -2.20 -17.76 10.50
N ALA A 191 -2.02 -18.90 11.15
CA ALA A 191 -2.52 -20.18 10.69
C ALA A 191 -3.98 -20.34 11.14
N LEU A 192 -4.83 -20.86 10.27
CA LEU A 192 -6.28 -20.98 10.44
C LEU A 192 -6.68 -22.45 10.53
N GLU A 193 -7.63 -22.76 11.40
CA GLU A 193 -8.24 -24.10 11.46
C GLU A 193 -9.17 -24.37 10.24
N ARG A 194 -9.85 -23.31 9.75
CA ARG A 194 -10.78 -23.40 8.62
C ARG A 194 -10.28 -22.59 7.44
N ASP A 195 -10.58 -23.08 6.24
CA ASP A 195 -10.26 -22.35 5.01
C ASP A 195 -10.98 -20.99 4.96
N HIS A 196 -10.24 -19.97 4.61
CA HIS A 196 -10.76 -18.62 4.39
C HIS A 196 -11.59 -18.47 3.10
N ALA A 197 -11.55 -19.47 2.19
CA ALA A 197 -12.28 -19.47 0.92
C ALA A 197 -12.04 -18.19 0.08
N ASN A 198 -10.83 -17.66 0.11
CA ASN A 198 -10.43 -16.40 -0.55
C ASN A 198 -11.24 -15.15 -0.12
N ILE A 199 -11.76 -15.17 1.09
CA ILE A 199 -12.55 -14.07 1.67
C ILE A 199 -11.63 -13.20 2.54
N ALA A 200 -11.62 -11.90 2.27
CA ALA A 200 -11.07 -10.92 3.19
C ALA A 200 -12.13 -10.49 4.20
N TYR A 201 -11.76 -10.41 5.46
CA TYR A 201 -12.65 -10.02 6.54
C TYR A 201 -12.22 -8.71 7.15
N GLN A 202 -13.17 -7.78 7.32
CA GLN A 202 -12.97 -6.52 8.02
C GLN A 202 -13.98 -6.39 9.15
N ARG A 203 -13.49 -6.18 10.36
CA ARG A 203 -14.34 -5.93 11.52
C ARG A 203 -13.99 -4.56 12.12
N PHE A 204 -14.99 -3.71 12.27
CA PHE A 204 -14.84 -2.41 12.92
C PHE A 204 -15.17 -2.55 14.40
N LEU A 205 -14.15 -2.55 15.25
CA LEU A 205 -14.25 -2.65 16.69
C LEU A 205 -14.19 -1.24 17.32
N PRO A 206 -14.68 -1.04 18.55
CA PRO A 206 -14.54 0.23 19.26
C PRO A 206 -13.06 0.63 19.47
N SER A 207 -12.16 -0.34 19.62
CA SER A 207 -10.71 -0.11 19.72
C SER A 207 -10.06 0.24 18.38
N GLY A 208 -10.70 -0.08 17.26
CA GLY A 208 -10.24 0.17 15.90
C GLY A 208 -10.47 -1.01 14.97
N PRO A 209 -10.19 -0.84 13.67
CA PRO A 209 -10.44 -1.85 12.65
C PRO A 209 -9.47 -3.03 12.76
N LEU A 210 -10.04 -4.24 12.65
CA LEU A 210 -9.33 -5.51 12.53
C LEU A 210 -9.62 -6.08 11.14
N ALA A 211 -8.56 -6.40 10.39
CA ALA A 211 -8.65 -7.07 9.10
C ALA A 211 -7.92 -8.41 9.13
N LEU A 212 -8.54 -9.43 8.53
CA LEU A 212 -7.90 -10.70 8.18
C LEU A 212 -7.98 -10.87 6.67
N MET A 213 -6.82 -10.89 6.02
CA MET A 213 -6.71 -11.02 4.57
C MET A 213 -6.18 -12.42 4.22
N PRO A 214 -6.75 -13.13 3.25
CA PRO A 214 -6.29 -14.46 2.85
C PRO A 214 -4.84 -14.38 2.37
N HIS A 215 -3.98 -15.29 2.85
CA HIS A 215 -2.56 -15.31 2.52
C HIS A 215 -2.03 -16.74 2.42
N GLY A 216 -2.26 -17.40 1.29
CA GLY A 216 -1.98 -18.80 1.10
C GLY A 216 -3.03 -19.73 1.75
N PRO A 217 -2.96 -21.04 1.54
CA PRO A 217 -3.92 -22.00 2.09
C PRO A 217 -3.93 -21.99 3.61
N PHE A 218 -5.09 -21.90 4.24
CA PHE A 218 -5.26 -21.94 5.69
C PHE A 218 -4.41 -20.91 6.45
N ARG A 219 -4.13 -19.75 5.84
CA ARG A 219 -3.34 -18.67 6.42
C ARG A 219 -4.00 -17.33 6.17
N ALA A 220 -3.86 -16.41 7.10
CA ALA A 220 -4.30 -15.03 6.93
C ALA A 220 -3.26 -14.03 7.44
N SER A 221 -3.20 -12.89 6.80
CA SER A 221 -2.48 -11.72 7.30
C SER A 221 -3.41 -10.88 8.15
N LEU A 222 -3.04 -10.68 9.41
CA LEU A 222 -3.73 -9.81 10.36
C LEU A 222 -3.21 -8.37 10.23
N VAL A 223 -4.12 -7.41 10.16
CA VAL A 223 -3.85 -6.00 10.40
C VAL A 223 -4.87 -5.48 11.41
N TRP A 224 -4.44 -5.20 12.63
CA TRP A 224 -5.30 -4.72 13.69
C TRP A 224 -4.85 -3.35 14.18
N THR A 225 -5.61 -2.32 13.88
CA THR A 225 -5.35 -0.96 14.36
C THR A 225 -5.94 -0.77 15.75
N LEU A 226 -5.13 -0.30 16.67
CA LEU A 226 -5.45 -0.17 18.09
C LEU A 226 -4.93 1.16 18.65
N PRO A 227 -5.52 1.68 19.75
CA PRO A 227 -4.88 2.70 20.56
C PRO A 227 -3.47 2.25 20.97
N LYS A 228 -2.50 3.16 20.98
CA LYS A 228 -1.08 2.84 21.24
C LYS A 228 -0.86 2.02 22.52
N ALA A 229 -1.58 2.36 23.61
CA ALA A 229 -1.42 1.66 24.89
C ALA A 229 -1.89 0.20 24.80
N GLU A 230 -3.04 -0.04 24.16
CA GLU A 230 -3.61 -1.37 23.95
C GLU A 230 -2.74 -2.21 23.02
N ALA A 231 -2.27 -1.63 21.92
CA ALA A 231 -1.35 -2.30 21.01
C ALA A 231 -0.05 -2.72 21.71
N ASN A 232 0.54 -1.83 22.52
CA ASN A 232 1.74 -2.16 23.29
C ASN A 232 1.49 -3.31 24.27
N HIS A 233 0.34 -3.33 24.94
CA HIS A 233 -0.03 -4.44 25.82
C HIS A 233 -0.16 -5.75 25.04
N PHE A 234 -0.89 -5.76 23.90
CA PHE A 234 -1.06 -6.98 23.11
C PHE A 234 0.25 -7.50 22.50
N LEU A 235 1.20 -6.60 22.22
CA LEU A 235 2.52 -7.00 21.74
C LEU A 235 3.38 -7.70 22.84
N THR A 236 3.04 -7.57 24.12
CA THR A 236 3.75 -8.23 25.23
C THR A 236 3.14 -9.57 25.66
N LEU A 237 1.93 -9.91 25.19
CA LEU A 237 1.29 -11.18 25.50
C LEU A 237 2.10 -12.36 24.97
N ASP A 238 1.93 -13.54 25.52
CA ASP A 238 2.41 -14.76 24.86
C ASP A 238 1.57 -15.07 23.60
N GLU A 239 1.96 -16.08 22.84
CA GLU A 239 1.31 -16.41 21.57
C GLU A 239 -0.11 -16.93 21.77
N ALA A 240 -0.35 -17.74 22.82
CA ALA A 240 -1.65 -18.33 23.09
C ALA A 240 -2.65 -17.25 23.56
N ASP A 241 -2.22 -16.38 24.46
CA ASP A 241 -3.04 -15.27 24.96
C ASP A 241 -3.37 -14.28 23.84
N PHE A 242 -2.40 -13.97 22.97
CA PHE A 242 -2.66 -13.11 21.81
C PHE A 242 -3.63 -13.75 20.82
N ALA A 243 -3.51 -15.05 20.54
CA ALA A 243 -4.45 -15.79 19.70
C ALA A 243 -5.88 -15.76 20.28
N ASN A 244 -6.00 -15.94 21.61
CA ASN A 244 -7.28 -15.83 22.31
C ASN A 244 -7.89 -14.43 22.20
N VAL A 245 -7.07 -13.37 22.32
CA VAL A 245 -7.53 -11.98 22.16
C VAL A 245 -8.03 -11.74 20.72
N ILE A 246 -7.34 -12.25 19.70
CA ILE A 246 -7.81 -12.17 18.30
C ILE A 246 -9.13 -12.94 18.16
N LEU A 247 -9.22 -14.14 18.67
CA LEU A 247 -10.43 -14.97 18.56
C LEU A 247 -11.62 -14.29 19.25
N ALA A 248 -11.43 -13.70 20.41
CA ALA A 248 -12.45 -12.92 21.10
C ALA A 248 -12.90 -11.68 20.30
N ALA A 249 -11.98 -11.02 19.63
CA ALA A 249 -12.24 -9.82 18.82
C ALA A 249 -12.86 -10.14 17.46
N PHE A 250 -12.43 -11.23 16.80
CA PHE A 250 -12.85 -11.60 15.44
C PHE A 250 -14.04 -12.57 15.44
N GLY A 251 -14.08 -13.54 16.35
CA GLY A 251 -15.05 -14.62 16.39
C GLY A 251 -14.52 -15.91 15.77
N GLU A 252 -15.35 -16.96 15.82
CA GLU A 252 -15.02 -18.34 15.44
C GLU A 252 -15.22 -18.67 13.96
N THR A 253 -15.41 -17.66 13.10
CA THR A 253 -15.69 -17.88 11.68
C THR A 253 -14.64 -18.75 10.99
N LEU A 254 -13.37 -18.52 11.32
CA LEU A 254 -12.20 -19.24 10.78
C LEU A 254 -11.70 -20.36 11.70
N GLY A 255 -12.46 -20.70 12.75
CA GLY A 255 -12.06 -21.69 13.74
C GLY A 255 -10.95 -21.18 14.68
N GLY A 256 -10.13 -22.10 15.20
CA GLY A 256 -8.93 -21.76 15.96
C GLY A 256 -7.91 -20.98 15.14
N LEU A 257 -7.18 -20.09 15.81
CA LEU A 257 -6.15 -19.24 15.20
C LEU A 257 -4.83 -19.46 15.95
N GLN A 258 -3.73 -19.52 15.21
CA GLN A 258 -2.38 -19.59 15.77
C GLN A 258 -1.48 -18.59 15.08
N LEU A 259 -0.50 -18.04 15.81
CA LEU A 259 0.52 -17.20 15.19
C LEU A 259 1.39 -18.02 14.24
N ASP A 260 1.71 -17.47 13.09
CA ASP A 260 2.58 -18.03 12.08
C ASP A 260 3.72 -17.05 11.80
N GLY A 261 4.58 -16.91 12.78
CA GLY A 261 5.70 -15.98 12.80
C GLY A 261 5.52 -14.80 13.75
N PRO A 262 6.40 -13.81 13.68
CA PRO A 262 6.41 -12.68 14.60
C PRO A 262 5.21 -11.75 14.38
N ARG A 263 4.79 -11.09 15.46
CA ARG A 263 3.88 -9.96 15.42
C ARG A 263 4.67 -8.65 15.55
N LEU A 264 4.31 -7.66 14.75
CA LEU A 264 5.02 -6.38 14.67
C LEU A 264 4.05 -5.22 14.90
N GLY A 265 4.50 -4.22 15.64
CA GLY A 265 3.75 -2.99 15.87
C GLY A 265 4.21 -1.86 14.94
N TRP A 266 3.32 -1.32 14.12
CA TRP A 266 3.58 -0.20 13.22
C TRP A 266 2.85 1.06 13.71
N PRO A 267 3.59 2.06 14.19
CA PRO A 267 3.00 3.35 14.55
C PRO A 267 2.34 4.01 13.33
N LEU A 268 1.04 4.29 13.43
CA LEU A 268 0.30 4.94 12.36
C LEU A 268 0.42 6.46 12.48
N LYS A 269 0.87 7.08 11.41
CA LYS A 269 0.96 8.52 11.28
C LYS A 269 0.44 8.94 9.89
N PRO A 270 -0.88 8.94 9.69
CA PRO A 270 -1.43 9.45 8.46
C PRO A 270 -0.89 10.85 8.18
N THR A 271 -0.40 11.04 6.97
CA THR A 271 0.34 12.25 6.60
C THR A 271 -0.04 12.62 5.18
N ILE A 272 -0.39 13.87 4.93
CA ILE A 272 -0.61 14.40 3.59
C ILE A 272 0.26 15.63 3.37
N SER A 273 1.01 15.66 2.29
CA SER A 273 1.80 16.81 1.89
C SER A 273 0.91 17.93 1.37
N ARG A 274 1.18 19.18 1.76
CA ARG A 274 0.42 20.35 1.26
C ARG A 274 0.62 20.57 -0.23
N LYS A 275 1.76 20.13 -0.77
CA LYS A 275 2.10 20.13 -2.19
C LYS A 275 2.63 18.75 -2.56
N MET A 276 2.30 18.29 -3.75
CA MET A 276 2.83 17.03 -4.29
C MET A 276 4.02 17.29 -5.22
N THR A 277 4.34 18.54 -5.50
CA THR A 277 5.39 18.95 -6.42
C THR A 277 6.15 20.15 -5.87
N GLY A 278 7.36 20.33 -6.32
CA GLY A 278 8.25 21.48 -6.12
C GLY A 278 9.18 21.64 -7.33
N PRO A 279 10.02 22.68 -7.37
CA PRO A 279 10.98 22.83 -8.46
C PRO A 279 11.82 21.55 -8.62
N HIS A 280 11.80 20.95 -9.81
CA HIS A 280 12.48 19.70 -10.13
C HIS A 280 12.16 18.51 -9.20
N LEU A 281 11.00 18.52 -8.52
CA LEU A 281 10.61 17.50 -7.54
C LEU A 281 9.15 17.10 -7.70
N VAL A 282 8.91 15.79 -7.72
CA VAL A 282 7.60 15.17 -7.58
C VAL A 282 7.63 14.25 -6.36
N LEU A 283 6.63 14.35 -5.49
CA LEU A 283 6.41 13.42 -4.38
C LEU A 283 5.42 12.33 -4.80
N ALA A 284 5.75 11.07 -4.55
CA ALA A 284 4.90 9.92 -4.86
C ALA A 284 4.83 8.95 -3.66
N GLY A 285 3.75 8.20 -3.57
CA GLY A 285 3.50 7.25 -2.49
C GLY A 285 3.52 7.92 -1.11
N ASP A 286 4.05 7.22 -0.11
CA ASP A 286 4.06 7.68 1.28
C ASP A 286 4.85 8.98 1.51
N ALA A 287 5.75 9.35 0.61
CA ALA A 287 6.42 10.66 0.66
C ALA A 287 5.42 11.81 0.44
N SER A 288 4.39 11.58 -0.35
CA SER A 288 3.29 12.52 -0.62
C SER A 288 2.10 12.32 0.33
N HIS A 289 1.66 11.07 0.51
CA HIS A 289 0.42 10.74 1.21
C HIS A 289 0.50 9.34 1.86
N ALA A 290 0.71 9.30 3.14
CA ALA A 290 0.56 8.09 3.94
C ALA A 290 -0.85 8.05 4.51
N ILE A 291 -1.70 7.15 4.02
CA ILE A 291 -3.09 7.00 4.46
C ILE A 291 -3.22 5.94 5.56
N HIS A 292 -4.38 5.94 6.24
CA HIS A 292 -4.69 4.88 7.19
C HIS A 292 -4.77 3.51 6.47
N PRO A 293 -4.24 2.40 7.06
CA PRO A 293 -4.14 1.08 6.40
C PRO A 293 -5.49 0.36 6.24
N LEU A 294 -6.58 1.09 6.07
CA LEU A 294 -7.90 0.52 5.80
C LEU A 294 -7.90 -0.14 4.42
N ALA A 295 -8.22 -1.43 4.40
CA ALA A 295 -8.34 -2.24 3.19
C ALA A 295 -7.09 -2.26 2.28
N GLY A 296 -5.88 -2.01 2.81
CA GLY A 296 -4.62 -2.12 2.07
C GLY A 296 -4.46 -1.14 0.89
N GLN A 297 -5.12 0.03 0.92
CA GLN A 297 -5.17 0.95 -0.22
C GLN A 297 -3.92 1.80 -0.44
N GLY A 298 -3.00 1.88 0.54
CA GLY A 298 -1.81 2.75 0.45
C GLY A 298 -0.92 2.44 -0.76
N TYR A 299 -0.62 1.16 -0.98
CA TYR A 299 0.20 0.73 -2.12
C TYR A 299 -0.49 0.98 -3.47
N ASN A 300 -1.79 0.70 -3.57
CA ASN A 300 -2.55 0.93 -4.78
C ASN A 300 -2.61 2.42 -5.16
N LEU A 301 -2.70 3.30 -4.17
CA LEU A 301 -2.65 4.75 -4.39
C LEU A 301 -1.27 5.17 -4.92
N ALA A 302 -0.19 4.58 -4.41
CA ALA A 302 1.17 4.80 -4.89
C ALA A 302 1.39 4.27 -6.32
N LEU A 303 0.80 3.13 -6.69
CA LEU A 303 0.80 2.66 -8.08
C LEU A 303 0.10 3.66 -9.02
N GLY A 304 -0.99 4.28 -8.56
CA GLY A 304 -1.65 5.37 -9.28
C GLY A 304 -0.73 6.56 -9.51
N ASP A 305 0.08 6.95 -8.52
CA ASP A 305 1.07 8.02 -8.67
C ASP A 305 2.09 7.67 -9.76
N ALA A 306 2.65 6.46 -9.71
CA ALA A 306 3.64 6.01 -10.68
C ALA A 306 3.06 5.97 -12.11
N ALA A 307 1.85 5.46 -12.27
CA ALA A 307 1.18 5.35 -13.56
C ALA A 307 0.90 6.72 -14.19
N VAL A 308 0.33 7.66 -13.41
CA VAL A 308 0.04 9.02 -13.89
C VAL A 308 1.33 9.78 -14.21
N LEU A 309 2.36 9.65 -13.36
CA LEU A 309 3.65 10.30 -13.63
C LEU A 309 4.31 9.75 -14.91
N ALA A 310 4.25 8.45 -15.13
CA ALA A 310 4.76 7.83 -16.36
C ALA A 310 4.08 8.38 -17.61
N ASP A 311 2.76 8.55 -17.58
CA ASP A 311 2.01 9.17 -18.70
C ASP A 311 2.39 10.65 -18.88
N CYS A 312 2.60 11.40 -17.81
CA CYS A 312 3.04 12.81 -17.90
C CYS A 312 4.42 12.93 -18.55
N LEU A 313 5.37 12.07 -18.14
CA LEU A 313 6.72 12.03 -18.69
C LEU A 313 6.72 11.59 -20.16
N ALA A 314 5.94 10.57 -20.53
CA ALA A 314 5.82 10.10 -21.90
C ALA A 314 5.28 11.20 -22.83
N ARG A 315 4.18 11.87 -22.43
CA ARG A 315 3.60 12.99 -23.19
C ARG A 315 4.56 14.17 -23.33
N ALA A 316 5.34 14.50 -22.30
CA ALA A 316 6.36 15.54 -22.37
C ALA A 316 7.47 15.15 -23.36
N SER A 317 7.99 13.92 -23.24
CA SER A 317 9.01 13.38 -24.13
C SER A 317 8.55 13.33 -25.60
N ALA A 318 7.32 12.89 -25.87
CA ALA A 318 6.75 12.87 -27.21
C ALA A 318 6.67 14.26 -27.87
N ARG A 319 6.61 15.32 -27.05
CA ARG A 319 6.64 16.72 -27.51
C ARG A 319 8.06 17.31 -27.55
N GLY A 320 9.10 16.52 -27.27
CA GLY A 320 10.49 16.99 -27.17
C GLY A 320 10.79 17.84 -25.95
N LEU A 321 9.96 17.75 -24.89
CA LEU A 321 10.14 18.51 -23.65
C LEU A 321 10.96 17.70 -22.64
N GLY A 322 11.75 18.40 -21.81
CA GLY A 322 12.52 17.78 -20.72
C GLY A 322 11.64 17.25 -19.59
N ALA A 323 12.18 16.38 -18.75
CA ALA A 323 11.50 15.85 -17.59
C ALA A 323 11.20 16.88 -16.49
N ASP A 324 11.79 18.06 -16.57
CA ASP A 324 11.59 19.23 -15.72
C ASP A 324 10.50 20.18 -16.22
N HIS A 325 9.90 19.90 -17.38
CA HIS A 325 8.93 20.82 -17.99
C HIS A 325 7.69 20.96 -17.10
N ARG A 326 7.24 22.20 -16.93
CA ARG A 326 6.12 22.58 -16.05
C ARG A 326 4.81 21.82 -16.32
N SER A 327 4.59 21.33 -17.55
CA SER A 327 3.40 20.53 -17.87
C SER A 327 3.34 19.24 -17.05
N ILE A 328 4.49 18.63 -16.70
CA ILE A 328 4.54 17.42 -15.89
C ILE A 328 3.97 17.68 -14.51
N GLU A 329 4.39 18.78 -13.87
CA GLU A 329 3.83 19.20 -12.57
C GLU A 329 2.31 19.42 -12.65
N THR A 330 1.87 20.20 -13.62
CA THR A 330 0.45 20.55 -13.79
C THR A 330 -0.41 19.31 -14.06
N ASP A 331 0.00 18.47 -14.99
CA ASP A 331 -0.74 17.27 -15.38
C ASP A 331 -0.75 16.21 -14.27
N TYR A 332 0.38 16.05 -13.55
CA TYR A 332 0.47 15.16 -12.41
C TYR A 332 -0.47 15.58 -11.29
N LEU A 333 -0.47 16.87 -10.94
CA LEU A 333 -1.39 17.42 -9.93
C LEU A 333 -2.85 17.23 -10.35
N ALA A 334 -3.18 17.51 -11.61
CA ALA A 334 -4.54 17.34 -12.14
C ALA A 334 -4.98 15.86 -12.06
N GLY A 335 -4.07 14.93 -12.35
CA GLY A 335 -4.36 13.50 -12.33
C GLY A 335 -4.44 12.89 -10.94
N ARG A 336 -3.82 13.49 -9.92
CA ARG A 336 -3.67 12.84 -8.60
C ARG A 336 -4.37 13.51 -7.43
N LYS A 337 -4.42 14.86 -7.44
CA LYS A 337 -4.86 15.63 -6.26
C LYS A 337 -6.26 15.24 -5.76
N LEU A 338 -7.20 15.09 -6.66
CA LEU A 338 -8.58 14.77 -6.29
C LEU A 338 -8.68 13.38 -5.67
N GLU A 339 -8.06 12.38 -6.28
CA GLU A 339 -8.10 10.98 -5.79
C GLU A 339 -7.39 10.84 -4.45
N VAL A 340 -6.18 11.40 -4.31
CA VAL A 340 -5.43 11.39 -3.04
C VAL A 340 -6.23 12.07 -1.93
N THR A 341 -6.83 13.24 -2.22
CA THR A 341 -7.64 13.96 -1.23
C THR A 341 -8.89 13.19 -0.83
N ALA A 342 -9.60 12.63 -1.81
CA ALA A 342 -10.81 11.83 -1.56
C ALA A 342 -10.50 10.57 -0.75
N MET A 343 -9.43 9.85 -1.11
CA MET A 343 -9.02 8.63 -0.41
C MET A 343 -8.56 8.92 1.02
N THR A 344 -7.81 10.00 1.22
CA THR A 344 -7.36 10.43 2.56
C THR A 344 -8.56 10.81 3.42
N ALA A 345 -9.46 11.65 2.91
CA ALA A 345 -10.66 12.06 3.64
C ALA A 345 -11.55 10.87 4.00
N MET A 346 -11.69 9.92 3.08
CA MET A 346 -12.48 8.71 3.26
C MET A 346 -11.90 7.79 4.34
N THR A 347 -10.59 7.49 4.27
CA THR A 347 -9.95 6.58 5.23
C THR A 347 -9.85 7.19 6.62
N SER A 348 -9.51 8.47 6.74
CA SER A 348 -9.51 9.20 8.03
C SER A 348 -10.93 9.38 8.57
N GLY A 349 -11.88 9.73 7.73
CA GLY A 349 -13.29 9.91 8.13
C GLY A 349 -13.92 8.61 8.62
N LEU A 350 -13.69 7.48 7.94
CA LEU A 350 -14.15 6.17 8.39
C LEU A 350 -13.52 5.78 9.72
N ASN A 351 -12.21 5.96 9.86
CA ASN A 351 -11.52 5.67 11.12
C ASN A 351 -12.07 6.51 12.27
N GLN A 352 -12.29 7.80 12.07
CA GLN A 352 -12.89 8.69 13.07
C GLN A 352 -14.33 8.28 13.40
N LEU A 353 -15.18 8.09 12.37
CA LEU A 353 -16.59 7.72 12.57
C LEU A 353 -16.74 6.43 13.37
N MET A 354 -15.88 5.44 13.13
CA MET A 354 -15.91 4.16 13.82
C MET A 354 -15.28 4.20 15.22
N SER A 355 -14.42 5.20 15.48
CA SER A 355 -13.79 5.42 16.79
C SER A 355 -14.67 6.27 17.75
N ILE A 356 -15.74 6.91 17.26
CA ILE A 356 -16.63 7.74 18.05
C ILE A 356 -17.79 6.89 18.59
N GLN A 357 -17.78 6.63 19.88
CA GLN A 357 -18.81 6.07 20.79
C GLN A 357 -19.69 4.89 20.33
N PRO A 358 -19.94 3.90 21.20
CA PRO A 358 -20.79 2.73 20.93
C PRO A 358 -22.24 3.05 20.51
N ALA A 359 -22.76 4.21 20.88
CA ALA A 359 -24.10 4.66 20.52
C ALA A 359 -24.21 5.04 19.02
N ILE A 360 -23.19 5.69 18.48
CA ILE A 360 -23.12 6.04 17.05
C ILE A 360 -22.80 4.80 16.23
N ALA A 361 -22.03 3.86 16.74
CA ALA A 361 -21.78 2.57 16.08
C ALA A 361 -23.06 1.77 15.84
N LYS A 362 -24.08 1.88 16.74
CA LYS A 362 -25.43 1.28 16.50
C LYS A 362 -26.19 1.99 15.39
N VAL A 363 -26.09 3.31 15.30
CA VAL A 363 -26.69 4.11 14.23
C VAL A 363 -25.93 3.92 12.91
N ALA A 364 -24.61 3.83 12.98
CA ALA A 364 -23.76 3.51 11.83
C ALA A 364 -24.03 2.08 11.31
N GLY A 365 -24.36 1.12 12.18
CA GLY A 365 -24.81 -0.22 11.79
C GLY A 365 -26.15 -0.21 11.03
N ALA A 366 -27.08 0.66 11.39
CA ALA A 366 -28.29 0.94 10.61
C ALA A 366 -27.97 1.75 9.33
N GLY A 367 -27.01 2.67 9.40
CA GLY A 367 -26.49 3.43 8.25
C GLY A 367 -25.71 2.59 7.25
N MET A 368 -25.07 1.48 7.65
CA MET A 368 -24.45 0.53 6.71
C MET A 368 -25.46 -0.17 5.79
N GLY A 369 -26.71 -0.37 6.25
CA GLY A 369 -27.82 -0.78 5.39
C GLY A 369 -28.15 0.25 4.30
N LEU A 370 -28.08 1.54 4.65
CA LEU A 370 -28.23 2.66 3.71
C LEU A 370 -27.03 2.82 2.77
N VAL A 371 -25.81 2.53 3.24
CA VAL A 371 -24.58 2.50 2.39
C VAL A 371 -24.69 1.41 1.33
N ASN A 372 -25.32 0.28 1.66
CA ASN A 372 -25.52 -0.82 0.70
C ASN A 372 -26.48 -0.44 -0.46
N ALA A 373 -27.35 0.53 -0.24
CA ALA A 373 -28.32 1.06 -1.24
C ALA A 373 -27.86 2.37 -1.91
N SER A 374 -26.68 2.91 -1.55
CA SER A 374 -26.24 4.24 -1.97
C SER A 374 -25.11 4.22 -2.99
N PRO A 375 -24.88 5.33 -3.76
CA PRO A 375 -23.73 5.46 -4.64
C PRO A 375 -22.38 5.31 -3.93
N VAL A 376 -22.34 5.45 -2.60
CA VAL A 376 -21.17 5.28 -1.77
C VAL A 376 -20.64 3.83 -1.84
N LYS A 377 -21.52 2.83 -1.91
CA LYS A 377 -21.12 1.42 -2.13
C LYS A 377 -20.35 1.26 -3.43
N SER A 378 -20.88 1.80 -4.53
CA SER A 378 -20.26 1.66 -5.84
C SER A 378 -18.91 2.41 -5.91
N PHE A 379 -18.78 3.53 -5.20
CA PHE A 379 -17.50 4.22 -5.08
C PHE A 379 -16.46 3.38 -4.31
N PHE A 380 -16.84 2.79 -3.18
CA PHE A 380 -15.96 1.90 -2.41
C PHE A 380 -15.56 0.65 -3.20
N GLN A 381 -16.52 0.00 -3.86
CA GLN A 381 -16.24 -1.17 -4.69
C GLN A 381 -15.29 -0.81 -5.84
N LYS A 382 -15.59 0.28 -6.58
CA LYS A 382 -14.71 0.76 -7.66
C LYS A 382 -13.32 1.12 -7.15
N SER A 383 -13.20 1.80 -6.00
CA SER A 383 -11.89 2.10 -5.41
C SER A 383 -11.15 0.84 -4.97
N ALA A 384 -11.83 -0.14 -4.37
CA ALA A 384 -11.24 -1.42 -3.99
C ALA A 384 -10.75 -2.22 -5.20
N MET A 385 -11.44 -2.13 -6.34
CA MET A 385 -11.08 -2.76 -7.60
C MET A 385 -10.08 -1.96 -8.44
N GLY A 386 -9.70 -0.76 -8.02
CA GLY A 386 -8.77 0.10 -8.75
C GLY A 386 -9.43 1.05 -9.74
N GLY A 387 -10.72 1.34 -9.58
CA GLY A 387 -11.41 2.39 -10.32
C GLY A 387 -10.86 3.76 -9.93
N HIS A 388 -9.73 4.13 -10.50
CA HIS A 388 -9.10 5.44 -10.28
C HIS A 388 -9.90 6.54 -10.97
N LEU A 389 -9.96 7.71 -10.32
CA LEU A 389 -10.58 8.90 -10.92
C LEU A 389 -9.78 9.39 -12.13
N ALA A 390 -8.45 9.20 -12.11
CA ALA A 390 -7.58 9.47 -13.25
C ALA A 390 -7.31 8.17 -14.02
N ARG A 391 -7.64 8.17 -15.31
CA ARG A 391 -7.26 7.10 -16.22
C ARG A 391 -5.78 7.22 -16.54
N ALA A 392 -5.00 6.17 -16.27
CA ALA A 392 -3.59 6.10 -16.63
C ALA A 392 -3.33 4.83 -17.44
N ASN A 393 -2.52 4.96 -18.49
CA ASN A 393 -2.31 3.87 -19.46
C ASN A 393 -1.86 2.57 -18.80
N LEU A 394 -0.91 2.62 -17.87
CA LEU A 394 -0.42 1.41 -17.18
C LEU A 394 -1.51 0.70 -16.38
N LEU A 395 -2.44 1.44 -15.75
CA LEU A 395 -3.55 0.86 -14.99
C LEU A 395 -4.63 0.25 -15.91
N GLU A 396 -4.62 0.62 -17.18
CA GLU A 396 -5.50 0.08 -18.23
C GLU A 396 -4.79 -0.96 -19.12
N GLY A 397 -3.58 -1.41 -18.75
CA GLY A 397 -2.83 -2.44 -19.47
C GLY A 397 -2.10 -1.93 -20.72
N ARG A 398 -1.85 -0.64 -20.81
CA ARG A 398 -1.15 -0.02 -21.95
C ARG A 398 0.14 0.65 -21.47
N LEU A 399 1.16 0.64 -22.31
CA LEU A 399 2.37 1.42 -22.05
C LEU A 399 2.07 2.93 -22.23
N PRO A 400 2.75 3.80 -21.47
CA PRO A 400 2.66 5.25 -21.63
C PRO A 400 3.11 5.69 -23.04
N THR A 401 2.35 6.57 -23.66
CA THR A 401 2.59 7.08 -25.04
C THR A 401 2.65 8.60 -25.04
#